data_eaf3563c71f51988fbc0b538b6c8f4bc
#
_entry.id   eaf3563c71f51988fbc0b538b6c8f4bc
#
_cell.length_a   1.000
_cell.length_b   1.000
_cell.length_c   1.000
_cell.angle_alpha   90.00
_cell.angle_beta   90.00
_cell.angle_gamma   90.00
#
_symmetry.space_group_name_H-M   'P 1'
#
loop_
_entity.id
_entity.type
_entity.pdbx_description
1 polymer ?
#
loop_
_entity_poly.entity_id
_entity_poly.type
_entity_poly.pdbx_seq_one_letter_code
_entity_poly.pdbx_strand_id
1 'polypeptide(L)'
;MRIERTLRELYHSDPERADASVFGRRVGPSRRGFLSGLGQVAMGAAVGGPIVFAATMPAGLIPAALAQEGKRKGRLQLPGKDPNLILLSERPLVVETPEALLDEDTTPTSRFFIRNNGDPPEMTRAPDAWKITIDGEVNKPLELTLGELKAKARAVTRRLLLECAGNGRSFFVPRTEGEAWANGGAGCAEWTGARVADVIRAAGLKPSASFSAHYGADADLSGDPTKIVLSRGVPIRKLMDENNLIAWEMNGKPLEPMHGFPVRLIIPGWPGSLSAK
;
A
#
# COMPACT_ATOMS: atom_id res chain seq x y z
N MET A 1 -25.73 -33.94 -18.13
CA MET A 1 -25.41 -33.17 -16.91
C MET A 1 -24.07 -32.44 -17.13
N ARG A 2 -24.07 -31.13 -17.43
CA ARG A 2 -22.83 -30.36 -17.57
C ARG A 2 -22.26 -30.14 -16.17
N ILE A 3 -21.10 -30.69 -15.91
CA ILE A 3 -20.36 -30.40 -14.70
C ILE A 3 -19.91 -28.92 -14.81
N GLU A 4 -20.55 -28.02 -14.08
CA GLU A 4 -20.08 -26.65 -13.97
C GLU A 4 -18.71 -26.66 -13.24
N ARG A 5 -17.66 -26.29 -13.97
CA ARG A 5 -16.33 -26.13 -13.39
C ARG A 5 -16.39 -25.01 -12.36
N THR A 6 -15.75 -25.21 -11.21
CA THR A 6 -15.61 -24.16 -10.23
C THR A 6 -14.78 -23.00 -10.82
N LEU A 7 -14.98 -21.79 -10.35
CA LEU A 7 -14.24 -20.61 -10.78
C LEU A 7 -12.72 -20.82 -10.66
N ARG A 8 -12.27 -21.54 -9.63
CA ARG A 8 -10.87 -21.89 -9.41
C ARG A 8 -10.32 -22.83 -10.49
N GLU A 9 -11.09 -23.82 -10.90
CA GLU A 9 -10.70 -24.73 -11.99
C GLU A 9 -10.68 -23.99 -13.32
N LEU A 10 -11.60 -23.03 -13.51
CA LEU A 10 -11.63 -22.19 -14.69
C LEU A 10 -10.40 -21.28 -14.75
N TYR A 11 -9.99 -20.64 -13.64
CA TYR A 11 -8.76 -19.84 -13.60
C TYR A 11 -7.50 -20.67 -13.88
N HIS A 12 -7.46 -21.93 -13.44
CA HIS A 12 -6.34 -22.82 -13.72
C HIS A 12 -6.27 -23.28 -15.18
N SER A 13 -7.41 -23.49 -15.83
CA SER A 13 -7.49 -24.05 -17.19
C SER A 13 -7.65 -22.98 -18.28
N ASP A 14 -8.33 -21.87 -17.99
CA ASP A 14 -8.65 -20.78 -18.93
C ASP A 14 -8.84 -19.47 -18.16
N PRO A 15 -7.74 -18.79 -17.79
CA PRO A 15 -7.78 -17.54 -17.04
C PRO A 15 -8.56 -16.41 -17.73
N GLU A 16 -8.50 -16.35 -19.07
CA GLU A 16 -9.19 -15.31 -19.85
C GLU A 16 -10.71 -15.49 -19.77
N ARG A 17 -11.18 -16.72 -19.83
CA ARG A 17 -12.60 -17.05 -19.69
C ARG A 17 -13.09 -16.84 -18.26
N ALA A 18 -12.24 -17.12 -17.26
CA ALA A 18 -12.53 -16.83 -15.87
C ALA A 18 -12.70 -15.31 -15.65
N ASP A 19 -11.79 -14.51 -16.17
CA ASP A 19 -11.86 -13.05 -16.12
C ASP A 19 -13.11 -12.50 -16.83
N ALA A 20 -13.44 -13.03 -17.98
CA ALA A 20 -14.66 -12.67 -18.70
C ALA A 20 -15.93 -12.98 -17.88
N SER A 21 -15.94 -14.11 -17.19
CA SER A 21 -17.08 -14.55 -16.37
C SER A 21 -17.24 -13.71 -15.08
N VAL A 22 -16.11 -13.32 -14.47
CA VAL A 22 -16.12 -12.57 -13.20
C VAL A 22 -16.31 -11.08 -13.39
N PHE A 23 -15.65 -10.50 -14.39
CA PHE A 23 -15.58 -9.05 -14.59
C PHE A 23 -16.38 -8.55 -15.79
N GLY A 24 -17.11 -9.43 -16.50
CA GLY A 24 -17.88 -9.06 -17.68
C GLY A 24 -17.05 -8.56 -18.86
N ARG A 25 -15.74 -8.82 -18.85
CA ARG A 25 -14.83 -8.39 -19.91
C ARG A 25 -15.06 -9.20 -21.16
N ARG A 26 -15.22 -8.54 -22.32
CA ARG A 26 -15.23 -9.26 -23.61
C ARG A 26 -13.84 -9.85 -23.83
N VAL A 27 -13.79 -11.15 -24.13
CA VAL A 27 -12.54 -11.81 -24.54
C VAL A 27 -12.11 -11.19 -25.87
N GLY A 28 -11.12 -10.31 -25.80
CA GLY A 28 -10.43 -9.80 -26.99
C GLY A 28 -9.37 -10.78 -27.46
N PRO A 29 -8.75 -10.57 -28.62
CA PRO A 29 -7.63 -11.38 -29.06
C PRO A 29 -6.53 -11.38 -27.98
N SER A 30 -6.09 -12.58 -27.57
CA SER A 30 -5.05 -12.72 -26.56
C SER A 30 -3.77 -11.98 -27.00
N ARG A 31 -2.92 -11.57 -26.04
CA ARG A 31 -1.61 -10.96 -26.35
C ARG A 31 -0.79 -11.84 -27.32
N ARG A 32 -0.90 -13.18 -27.22
CA ARG A 32 -0.30 -14.12 -28.17
C ARG A 32 -0.99 -14.08 -29.52
N GLY A 33 -2.32 -14.01 -29.58
CA GLY A 33 -3.06 -13.88 -30.83
C GLY A 33 -2.82 -12.56 -31.55
N PHE A 34 -2.62 -11.47 -30.79
CA PHE A 34 -2.23 -10.16 -31.33
C PHE A 34 -0.82 -10.19 -31.91
N LEU A 35 0.13 -10.86 -31.26
CA LEU A 35 1.53 -10.96 -31.71
C LEU A 35 1.72 -12.00 -32.83
N SER A 36 0.84 -12.99 -32.98
CA SER A 36 0.93 -14.04 -34.02
C SER A 36 0.14 -13.78 -35.30
N GLY A 37 -0.69 -12.71 -35.34
CA GLY A 37 -1.55 -12.37 -36.46
C GLY A 37 -1.14 -11.09 -37.19
N LEU A 38 -2.14 -10.35 -37.68
CA LEU A 38 -1.99 -9.08 -38.41
C LEU A 38 -1.11 -8.03 -37.69
N GLY A 39 -0.92 -8.15 -36.35
CA GLY A 39 -0.07 -7.28 -35.58
C GLY A 39 1.42 -7.40 -35.94
N GLN A 40 1.91 -8.58 -36.35
CA GLN A 40 3.29 -8.76 -36.83
C GLN A 40 3.52 -8.13 -38.20
N VAL A 41 2.49 -8.20 -39.06
CA VAL A 41 2.56 -7.57 -40.39
C VAL A 41 2.53 -6.04 -40.29
N ALA A 42 1.71 -5.50 -39.39
CA ALA A 42 1.64 -4.07 -39.14
C ALA A 42 2.92 -3.51 -38.47
N MET A 43 3.54 -4.27 -37.55
CA MET A 43 4.84 -3.89 -36.96
C MET A 43 5.98 -3.99 -37.97
N GLY A 44 6.01 -5.01 -38.82
CA GLY A 44 7.04 -5.16 -39.85
C GLY A 44 7.03 -4.05 -40.87
N ALA A 45 5.86 -3.48 -41.19
CA ALA A 45 5.74 -2.31 -42.09
C ALA A 45 6.09 -0.98 -41.40
N ALA A 46 6.05 -0.90 -40.06
CA ALA A 46 6.33 0.31 -39.30
C ALA A 46 7.79 0.46 -38.87
N VAL A 47 8.61 -0.60 -38.95
CA VAL A 47 10.02 -0.60 -38.46
C VAL A 47 10.99 0.10 -39.42
N GLY A 48 10.54 0.53 -40.61
CA GLY A 48 11.38 1.25 -41.60
C GLY A 48 11.42 2.78 -41.49
N GLY A 49 10.74 3.39 -40.51
CA GLY A 49 10.73 4.83 -40.30
C GLY A 49 10.85 5.20 -38.82
N PRO A 50 11.11 6.48 -38.50
CA PRO A 50 11.11 6.90 -37.09
C PRO A 50 9.73 6.64 -36.47
N ILE A 51 9.68 5.77 -35.48
CA ILE A 51 8.44 5.41 -34.78
C ILE A 51 7.98 6.60 -33.95
N VAL A 52 7.04 7.39 -34.49
CA VAL A 52 6.34 8.43 -33.73
C VAL A 52 5.19 7.75 -32.99
N PHE A 53 5.49 7.12 -31.86
CA PHE A 53 4.54 6.38 -31.04
C PHE A 53 3.29 7.19 -30.65
N ALA A 54 3.40 8.51 -30.57
CA ALA A 54 2.30 9.39 -30.15
C ALA A 54 1.18 9.55 -31.18
N ALA A 55 1.43 9.29 -32.48
CA ALA A 55 0.47 9.56 -33.55
C ALA A 55 -0.30 8.32 -34.04
N THR A 56 0.16 7.10 -33.71
CA THR A 56 -0.37 5.86 -34.26
C THR A 56 -1.01 4.94 -33.25
N MET A 57 -0.94 5.24 -31.93
CA MET A 57 -1.60 4.45 -30.92
C MET A 57 -3.02 4.94 -30.66
N PRO A 58 -4.02 4.03 -30.53
CA PRO A 58 -5.35 4.40 -30.09
C PRO A 58 -5.29 5.14 -28.74
N ALA A 59 -6.08 6.21 -28.60
CA ALA A 59 -6.19 6.95 -27.34
C ALA A 59 -6.50 5.97 -26.20
N GLY A 60 -5.63 5.95 -25.18
CA GLY A 60 -5.76 5.05 -24.02
C GLY A 60 -4.72 3.92 -23.95
N LEU A 61 -3.90 3.70 -24.99
CA LEU A 61 -2.82 2.70 -24.95
C LEU A 61 -1.46 3.26 -24.51
N ILE A 62 -1.28 4.59 -24.55
CA ILE A 62 -0.14 5.23 -23.91
C ILE A 62 -0.52 5.44 -22.44
N PRO A 63 0.18 4.82 -21.48
CA PRO A 63 -0.04 5.16 -20.08
C PRO A 63 0.10 6.66 -19.90
N ALA A 64 -0.88 7.30 -19.27
CA ALA A 64 -0.86 8.74 -19.02
C ALA A 64 0.40 9.21 -18.27
N ALA A 65 1.09 8.27 -17.58
CA ALA A 65 2.39 8.49 -16.97
C ALA A 65 3.52 8.83 -17.98
N LEU A 66 3.52 8.24 -19.17
CA LEU A 66 4.47 8.59 -20.23
C LEU A 66 4.13 9.93 -20.90
N ALA A 67 2.87 10.37 -20.81
CA ALA A 67 2.42 11.68 -21.32
C ALA A 67 2.60 12.81 -20.29
N GLN A 68 2.96 12.51 -19.03
CA GLN A 68 3.09 13.48 -17.94
C GLN A 68 4.54 13.76 -17.54
N GLU A 69 5.46 13.91 -18.48
CA GLU A 69 6.75 14.56 -18.17
C GLU A 69 6.62 16.06 -17.78
N GLY A 70 5.41 16.58 -17.75
CA GLY A 70 5.14 17.97 -17.52
C GLY A 70 4.46 18.28 -16.21
N LYS A 71 5.15 18.24 -15.10
CA LYS A 71 5.07 19.04 -13.86
C LYS A 71 5.77 18.30 -12.72
N ARG A 72 7.06 18.04 -12.86
CA ARG A 72 7.88 17.79 -11.68
C ARG A 72 7.86 19.08 -10.86
N LYS A 73 7.06 19.12 -9.79
CA LYS A 73 7.29 20.07 -8.71
C LYS A 73 8.73 19.84 -8.26
N GLY A 74 9.46 20.88 -7.95
CA GLY A 74 10.90 20.88 -7.76
C GLY A 74 11.47 19.68 -6.97
N ARG A 75 12.79 19.58 -6.95
CA ARG A 75 13.53 18.51 -6.28
C ARG A 75 13.10 18.43 -4.81
N LEU A 76 12.71 17.23 -4.33
CA LEU A 76 12.32 17.04 -2.94
C LEU A 76 13.48 17.42 -2.00
N GLN A 77 13.22 18.34 -1.08
CA GLN A 77 14.16 18.71 -0.02
C GLN A 77 13.60 18.21 1.32
N LEU A 78 13.71 16.92 1.56
CA LEU A 78 13.28 16.31 2.80
C LEU A 78 14.48 15.57 3.42
N PRO A 79 14.92 15.96 4.65
CA PRO A 79 16.07 15.34 5.28
C PRO A 79 15.94 13.80 5.33
N GLY A 80 17.01 13.10 4.96
CA GLY A 80 17.06 11.65 4.97
C GLY A 80 16.34 10.96 3.80
N LYS A 81 15.73 11.72 2.88
CA LYS A 81 15.05 11.17 1.70
C LYS A 81 15.81 11.42 0.41
N ASP A 82 15.65 10.49 -0.53
CA ASP A 82 16.23 10.62 -1.87
C ASP A 82 15.61 11.82 -2.59
N PRO A 83 16.42 12.76 -3.13
CA PRO A 83 15.92 13.95 -3.79
C PRO A 83 15.19 13.68 -5.11
N ASN A 84 15.25 12.45 -5.63
CA ASN A 84 14.54 12.04 -6.84
C ASN A 84 13.11 11.56 -6.57
N LEU A 85 12.70 11.45 -5.30
CA LEU A 85 11.31 11.16 -4.97
C LEU A 85 10.38 12.27 -5.50
N ILE A 86 9.15 11.91 -5.85
CA ILE A 86 8.17 12.80 -6.46
C ILE A 86 7.22 13.32 -5.37
N LEU A 87 7.22 14.63 -5.14
CA LEU A 87 6.29 15.28 -4.24
C LEU A 87 4.91 15.39 -4.90
N LEU A 88 3.91 14.71 -4.35
CA LEU A 88 2.51 14.80 -4.81
C LEU A 88 1.73 15.86 -4.03
N SER A 89 1.94 15.95 -2.71
CA SER A 89 1.32 16.93 -1.82
C SER A 89 2.28 17.32 -0.69
N GLU A 90 2.27 18.59 -0.31
CA GLU A 90 3.06 19.09 0.82
C GLU A 90 2.32 18.90 2.15
N ARG A 91 0.99 19.05 2.15
CA ARG A 91 0.17 18.89 3.35
C ARG A 91 -1.21 18.32 2.99
N PRO A 92 -1.54 17.10 3.44
CA PRO A 92 -0.63 16.18 4.15
C PRO A 92 0.55 15.79 3.25
N LEU A 93 1.71 15.51 3.84
CA LEU A 93 2.89 15.12 3.07
C LEU A 93 2.66 13.80 2.35
N VAL A 94 2.75 13.85 1.01
CA VAL A 94 2.58 12.69 0.13
C VAL A 94 3.69 12.67 -0.90
N VAL A 95 4.48 11.60 -0.91
CA VAL A 95 5.68 11.48 -1.75
C VAL A 95 5.71 10.11 -2.39
N GLU A 96 5.90 10.08 -3.69
CA GLU A 96 5.96 8.88 -4.51
C GLU A 96 7.41 8.47 -4.81
N THR A 97 7.66 7.16 -4.82
CA THR A 97 8.93 6.60 -5.28
C THR A 97 8.87 6.37 -6.78
N PRO A 98 9.75 6.98 -7.61
CA PRO A 98 9.84 6.62 -9.03
C PRO A 98 10.12 5.12 -9.23
N GLU A 99 9.51 4.50 -10.23
CA GLU A 99 9.69 3.06 -10.51
C GLU A 99 11.16 2.65 -10.64
N ALA A 100 11.98 3.51 -11.25
CA ALA A 100 13.42 3.27 -11.39
C ALA A 100 14.18 3.19 -10.06
N LEU A 101 13.58 3.59 -8.94
CA LEU A 101 14.15 3.48 -7.59
C LEU A 101 13.55 2.32 -6.78
N LEU A 102 12.69 1.50 -7.39
CA LEU A 102 12.09 0.28 -6.82
C LEU A 102 12.80 -0.96 -7.35
N ASP A 103 14.12 -0.92 -7.48
CA ASP A 103 14.96 -1.92 -8.11
C ASP A 103 15.63 -2.89 -7.11
N GLU A 104 15.38 -2.71 -5.81
CA GLU A 104 15.94 -3.53 -4.75
C GLU A 104 14.87 -4.44 -4.11
N ASP A 105 15.27 -5.61 -3.65
CA ASP A 105 14.41 -6.56 -2.90
C ASP A 105 13.75 -5.93 -1.67
N THR A 106 14.45 -4.98 -1.05
CA THR A 106 13.98 -4.17 0.07
C THR A 106 14.18 -2.70 -0.26
N THR A 107 13.09 -1.97 -0.36
CA THR A 107 13.12 -0.53 -0.62
C THR A 107 13.79 0.19 0.55
N PRO A 108 14.94 0.88 0.33
CA PRO A 108 15.57 1.65 1.38
C PRO A 108 14.63 2.69 1.99
N THR A 109 14.73 2.91 3.30
CA THR A 109 13.86 3.89 4.00
C THR A 109 13.95 5.28 3.38
N SER A 110 15.12 5.67 2.85
CA SER A 110 15.32 6.93 2.14
C SER A 110 14.52 7.03 0.83
N ARG A 111 14.17 5.92 0.22
CA ARG A 111 13.40 5.84 -1.04
C ARG A 111 11.96 5.39 -0.84
N PHE A 112 11.58 4.97 0.36
CA PHE A 112 10.22 4.47 0.63
C PHE A 112 9.20 5.59 0.52
N PHE A 113 8.10 5.34 -0.17
CA PHE A 113 7.02 6.30 -0.37
C PHE A 113 6.42 6.80 0.95
N ILE A 114 5.90 8.01 0.95
CA ILE A 114 5.26 8.63 2.11
C ILE A 114 3.79 8.88 1.80
N ARG A 115 2.91 8.44 2.70
CA ARG A 115 1.48 8.75 2.65
C ARG A 115 0.98 9.10 4.03
N ASN A 116 0.80 10.38 4.27
CA ASN A 116 0.15 10.89 5.48
C ASN A 116 -1.28 11.34 5.16
N ASN A 117 -2.19 11.17 6.10
CA ASN A 117 -3.56 11.67 6.01
C ASN A 117 -3.76 12.90 6.89
N GLY A 118 -2.96 13.05 7.92
CA GLY A 118 -2.85 14.17 8.82
C GLY A 118 -1.39 14.51 9.09
N ASP A 119 -1.17 15.35 10.08
CA ASP A 119 0.16 15.68 10.54
C ASP A 119 0.67 14.58 11.49
N PRO A 120 1.86 14.00 11.25
CA PRO A 120 2.43 13.00 12.16
C PRO A 120 2.62 13.59 13.55
N PRO A 121 2.47 12.78 14.62
CA PRO A 121 2.76 13.25 15.98
C PRO A 121 4.22 13.69 16.12
N GLU A 122 4.47 14.64 17.01
CA GLU A 122 5.81 15.07 17.34
C GLU A 122 6.66 13.92 17.87
N MET A 123 7.94 13.90 17.54
CA MET A 123 8.86 12.90 18.06
C MET A 123 9.00 13.03 19.57
N THR A 124 8.55 12.03 20.30
CA THR A 124 8.77 11.94 21.74
C THR A 124 10.20 11.51 22.06
N ARG A 125 10.76 12.06 23.17
CA ARG A 125 12.05 11.61 23.73
C ARG A 125 11.94 10.28 24.48
N ALA A 126 10.72 9.84 24.77
CA ALA A 126 10.43 8.60 25.50
C ALA A 126 9.50 7.68 24.66
N PRO A 127 9.97 7.14 23.53
CA PRO A 127 9.13 6.32 22.65
C PRO A 127 8.56 5.08 23.35
N ASP A 128 9.29 4.51 24.30
CA ASP A 128 8.83 3.33 25.03
C ASP A 128 7.67 3.63 26.02
N ALA A 129 7.40 4.90 26.33
CA ALA A 129 6.23 5.32 27.09
C ALA A 129 4.97 5.50 26.23
N TRP A 130 5.07 5.36 24.91
CA TRP A 130 3.92 5.46 23.99
C TRP A 130 2.88 4.38 24.28
N LYS A 131 1.62 4.78 24.44
CA LYS A 131 0.53 3.89 24.80
C LYS A 131 -0.17 3.30 23.58
N ILE A 132 -0.49 2.01 23.67
CA ILE A 132 -1.26 1.24 22.69
C ILE A 132 -2.46 0.67 23.45
N THR A 133 -3.66 0.99 22.96
CA THR A 133 -4.92 0.52 23.57
C THR A 133 -5.56 -0.55 22.71
N ILE A 134 -6.06 -1.61 23.34
CA ILE A 134 -6.84 -2.68 22.73
C ILE A 134 -8.08 -2.87 23.59
N ASP A 135 -9.23 -2.56 23.01
CA ASP A 135 -10.52 -2.58 23.70
C ASP A 135 -11.66 -3.14 22.84
N GLY A 136 -12.90 -2.97 23.26
CA GLY A 136 -14.10 -3.43 22.56
C GLY A 136 -14.41 -4.90 22.86
N GLU A 137 -14.57 -5.72 21.81
CA GLU A 137 -14.97 -7.12 21.92
C GLU A 137 -13.82 -8.05 22.38
N VAL A 138 -13.20 -7.70 23.50
CA VAL A 138 -12.18 -8.48 24.21
C VAL A 138 -12.61 -8.76 25.65
N ASN A 139 -12.11 -9.83 26.24
CA ASN A 139 -12.42 -10.20 27.65
C ASN A 139 -11.68 -9.29 28.64
N LYS A 140 -10.47 -8.87 28.29
CA LYS A 140 -9.60 -8.03 29.11
C LYS A 140 -9.03 -6.92 28.24
N PRO A 141 -9.60 -5.71 28.27
CA PRO A 141 -8.99 -4.56 27.64
C PRO A 141 -7.54 -4.37 28.08
N LEU A 142 -6.66 -4.02 27.14
CA LEU A 142 -5.25 -3.80 27.39
C LEU A 142 -4.88 -2.36 27.09
N GLU A 143 -4.16 -1.73 28.00
CA GLU A 143 -3.37 -0.54 27.73
C GLU A 143 -1.91 -0.92 27.99
N LEU A 144 -1.08 -0.90 26.96
CA LEU A 144 0.32 -1.28 27.02
C LEU A 144 1.18 -0.11 26.55
N THR A 145 2.28 0.13 27.23
CA THR A 145 3.31 0.97 26.67
C THR A 145 4.10 0.19 25.58
N LEU A 146 4.74 0.90 24.67
CA LEU A 146 5.60 0.26 23.67
C LEU A 146 6.74 -0.54 24.34
N GLY A 147 7.31 -0.01 25.45
CA GLY A 147 8.32 -0.71 26.24
C GLY A 147 7.81 -2.03 26.82
N GLU A 148 6.59 -2.03 27.36
CA GLU A 148 5.95 -3.25 27.87
C GLU A 148 5.66 -4.25 26.75
N LEU A 149 5.21 -3.77 25.58
CA LEU A 149 4.99 -4.62 24.42
C LEU A 149 6.29 -5.27 23.98
N LYS A 150 7.38 -4.52 23.85
CA LYS A 150 8.71 -5.04 23.50
C LYS A 150 9.23 -6.06 24.51
N ALA A 151 8.98 -5.84 25.80
CA ALA A 151 9.43 -6.73 26.87
C ALA A 151 8.63 -8.05 26.92
N LYS A 152 7.34 -8.01 26.61
CA LYS A 152 6.42 -9.15 26.77
C LYS A 152 6.22 -9.95 25.48
N ALA A 153 6.30 -9.30 24.32
CA ALA A 153 6.04 -9.96 23.05
C ALA A 153 7.32 -10.48 22.41
N ARG A 154 7.21 -11.62 21.73
CA ARG A 154 8.29 -12.10 20.87
C ARG A 154 8.38 -11.20 19.63
N ALA A 155 9.47 -10.47 19.50
CA ALA A 155 9.76 -9.71 18.29
C ALA A 155 9.97 -10.65 17.08
N VAL A 156 9.38 -10.28 15.96
CA VAL A 156 9.58 -10.95 14.67
C VAL A 156 9.87 -9.92 13.60
N THR A 157 10.75 -10.27 12.65
CA THR A 157 11.01 -9.46 11.46
C THR A 157 10.38 -10.13 10.25
N ARG A 158 9.70 -9.35 9.41
CA ARG A 158 9.09 -9.81 8.16
C ARG A 158 9.36 -8.80 7.06
N ARG A 159 9.74 -9.29 5.89
CA ARG A 159 9.79 -8.49 4.66
C ARG A 159 8.39 -8.45 4.05
N LEU A 160 7.74 -7.29 4.08
CA LEU A 160 6.35 -7.13 3.70
C LEU A 160 6.19 -5.91 2.80
N LEU A 161 5.35 -6.07 1.76
CA LEU A 161 4.93 -5.00 0.87
C LEU A 161 3.86 -4.15 1.55
N LEU A 162 4.01 -2.85 1.42
CA LEU A 162 2.98 -1.86 1.74
C LEU A 162 2.64 -1.09 0.47
N GLU A 163 1.37 -0.99 0.12
CA GLU A 163 0.90 -0.32 -1.08
C GLU A 163 -0.27 0.61 -0.77
N CYS A 164 -0.23 1.83 -1.30
CA CYS A 164 -1.34 2.77 -1.20
C CYS A 164 -2.52 2.30 -2.04
N ALA A 165 -3.74 2.39 -1.51
CA ALA A 165 -4.97 2.07 -2.27
C ALA A 165 -5.16 2.95 -3.52
N GLY A 166 -4.46 4.07 -3.61
CA GLY A 166 -4.47 4.97 -4.76
C GLY A 166 -3.37 4.70 -5.77
N ASN A 167 -2.52 3.69 -5.57
CA ASN A 167 -1.46 3.35 -6.53
C ASN A 167 -2.05 3.10 -7.92
N GLY A 168 -1.47 3.68 -8.97
CA GLY A 168 -2.01 3.61 -10.33
C GLY A 168 -3.17 4.59 -10.64
N ARG A 169 -3.57 5.47 -9.70
CA ARG A 169 -4.72 6.38 -9.88
C ARG A 169 -4.53 7.36 -11.04
N SER A 170 -3.31 7.78 -11.33
CA SER A 170 -3.02 8.70 -12.43
C SER A 170 -3.34 8.14 -13.82
N PHE A 171 -3.49 6.80 -13.93
CA PHE A 171 -3.78 6.13 -15.20
C PHE A 171 -5.28 6.08 -15.55
N PHE A 172 -6.16 6.49 -14.64
CA PHE A 172 -7.59 6.50 -14.92
C PHE A 172 -8.01 7.68 -15.81
N VAL A 173 -8.86 7.42 -16.77
CA VAL A 173 -9.48 8.41 -17.64
C VAL A 173 -11.00 8.19 -17.63
N PRO A 174 -11.80 9.18 -17.18
CA PRO A 174 -11.41 10.48 -16.64
C PRO A 174 -10.64 10.34 -15.31
N ARG A 175 -9.89 11.36 -14.93
CA ARG A 175 -9.17 11.38 -13.65
C ARG A 175 -10.12 11.24 -12.48
N THR A 176 -9.74 10.43 -11.51
CA THR A 176 -10.44 10.28 -10.25
C THR A 176 -9.92 11.26 -9.20
N GLU A 177 -10.72 11.57 -8.19
CA GLU A 177 -10.30 12.39 -7.06
C GLU A 177 -9.20 11.72 -6.23
N GLY A 178 -8.40 12.53 -5.56
CA GLY A 178 -7.30 12.13 -4.69
C GLY A 178 -5.93 12.25 -5.33
N GLU A 179 -4.90 11.82 -4.60
CA GLU A 179 -3.51 11.94 -5.03
C GLU A 179 -3.24 11.12 -6.30
N ALA A 180 -2.60 11.75 -7.28
CA ALA A 180 -2.36 11.18 -8.61
C ALA A 180 -1.12 10.28 -8.61
N TRP A 181 -1.14 9.21 -7.81
CA TRP A 181 -0.09 8.20 -7.81
C TRP A 181 0.09 7.57 -9.20
N ALA A 182 1.34 7.42 -9.63
CA ALA A 182 1.69 6.47 -10.69
C ALA A 182 1.83 5.06 -10.09
N ASN A 183 2.97 4.41 -10.23
CA ASN A 183 3.19 3.05 -9.66
C ASN A 183 4.02 3.06 -8.37
N GLY A 184 4.49 4.21 -7.94
CA GLY A 184 5.43 4.35 -6.85
C GLY A 184 4.81 4.55 -5.47
N GLY A 185 3.50 4.40 -5.33
CA GLY A 185 2.81 4.32 -4.04
C GLY A 185 2.95 2.95 -3.37
N ALA A 186 4.04 2.25 -3.61
CA ALA A 186 4.34 0.93 -3.11
C ALA A 186 5.79 0.85 -2.62
N GLY A 187 6.08 -0.07 -1.69
CA GLY A 187 7.44 -0.34 -1.22
C GLY A 187 7.47 -1.59 -0.37
N CYS A 188 8.56 -2.35 -0.47
CA CYS A 188 8.81 -3.52 0.32
C CYS A 188 9.85 -3.19 1.39
N ALA A 189 9.57 -3.47 2.66
CA ALA A 189 10.50 -3.21 3.75
C ALA A 189 10.54 -4.38 4.74
N GLU A 190 11.61 -4.46 5.51
CA GLU A 190 11.68 -5.33 6.67
C GLU A 190 11.05 -4.61 7.87
N TRP A 191 9.98 -5.18 8.40
CA TRP A 191 9.26 -4.66 9.54
C TRP A 191 9.52 -5.54 10.76
N THR A 192 9.98 -4.94 11.86
CA THR A 192 10.20 -5.63 13.13
C THR A 192 9.17 -5.18 14.15
N GLY A 193 8.51 -6.16 14.78
CA GLY A 193 7.44 -5.88 15.73
C GLY A 193 6.87 -7.11 16.42
N ALA A 194 5.79 -6.92 17.15
CA ALA A 194 4.98 -7.99 17.74
C ALA A 194 3.90 -8.45 16.75
N ARG A 195 3.59 -9.75 16.73
CA ARG A 195 2.43 -10.23 15.97
C ARG A 195 1.14 -9.69 16.60
N VAL A 196 0.27 -9.10 15.77
CA VAL A 196 -1.05 -8.63 16.21
C VAL A 196 -1.83 -9.76 16.87
N ALA A 197 -1.84 -10.94 16.26
CA ALA A 197 -2.56 -12.10 16.79
C ALA A 197 -2.17 -12.48 18.22
N ASP A 198 -0.89 -12.35 18.59
CA ASP A 198 -0.43 -12.70 19.94
C ASP A 198 -0.93 -11.69 20.98
N VAL A 199 -0.93 -10.40 20.62
CA VAL A 199 -1.45 -9.34 21.48
C VAL A 199 -2.97 -9.45 21.66
N ILE A 200 -3.70 -9.72 20.57
CA ILE A 200 -5.16 -9.91 20.61
C ILE A 200 -5.53 -11.16 21.42
N ARG A 201 -4.78 -12.26 21.30
CA ARG A 201 -4.99 -13.45 22.17
C ARG A 201 -4.77 -13.14 23.64
N ALA A 202 -3.80 -12.31 23.99
CA ALA A 202 -3.57 -11.87 25.36
C ALA A 202 -4.72 -11.04 25.93
N ALA A 203 -5.42 -10.28 25.09
CA ALA A 203 -6.64 -9.56 25.45
C ALA A 203 -7.86 -10.48 25.55
N GLY A 204 -7.82 -11.67 24.96
CA GLY A 204 -8.92 -12.64 24.99
C GLY A 204 -10.08 -12.20 24.08
N LEU A 205 -9.94 -12.42 22.77
CA LEU A 205 -10.96 -12.10 21.79
C LEU A 205 -12.28 -12.82 22.08
N LYS A 206 -13.40 -12.08 22.10
CA LYS A 206 -14.73 -12.66 22.30
C LYS A 206 -15.24 -13.31 21.00
N PRO A 207 -16.07 -14.36 21.08
CA PRO A 207 -16.67 -15.00 19.90
C PRO A 207 -17.56 -14.05 19.06
N SER A 208 -18.11 -13.00 19.67
CA SER A 208 -18.93 -11.98 19.02
C SER A 208 -18.12 -11.02 18.13
N ALA A 209 -16.80 -10.95 18.32
CA ALA A 209 -15.95 -10.07 17.53
C ALA A 209 -15.94 -10.49 16.07
N SER A 210 -16.34 -9.60 15.17
CA SER A 210 -16.39 -9.83 13.73
C SER A 210 -15.42 -8.96 12.96
N PHE A 211 -15.17 -7.73 13.42
CA PHE A 211 -14.31 -6.73 12.80
C PHE A 211 -13.46 -6.02 13.86
N SER A 212 -12.28 -5.57 13.44
CA SER A 212 -11.46 -4.62 14.19
C SER A 212 -11.65 -3.20 13.67
N ALA A 213 -11.39 -2.19 14.49
CA ALA A 213 -11.22 -0.80 14.07
C ALA A 213 -9.83 -0.35 14.51
N HIS A 214 -9.11 0.31 13.60
CA HIS A 214 -7.77 0.81 13.85
C HIS A 214 -7.78 2.33 13.79
N TYR A 215 -7.21 2.96 14.78
CA TYR A 215 -7.10 4.41 14.90
C TYR A 215 -5.63 4.77 14.94
N GLY A 216 -5.21 5.72 14.10
CA GLY A 216 -3.88 6.29 14.13
C GLY A 216 -3.80 7.50 15.07
N ALA A 217 -2.58 7.97 15.31
CA ALA A 217 -2.30 9.12 16.16
C ALA A 217 -2.04 10.42 15.37
N ASP A 218 -2.12 10.38 14.03
CA ASP A 218 -1.95 11.55 13.19
C ASP A 218 -3.00 12.62 13.56
N ALA A 219 -2.56 13.88 13.72
CA ALA A 219 -3.46 15.01 14.00
C ALA A 219 -4.20 15.44 12.73
N ASP A 220 -5.46 15.88 12.88
CA ASP A 220 -6.22 16.46 11.78
C ASP A 220 -5.57 17.77 11.29
N LEU A 221 -5.57 18.00 9.97
CA LEU A 221 -4.94 19.16 9.34
C LEU A 221 -5.56 20.49 9.75
N SER A 222 -6.79 20.49 10.28
CA SER A 222 -7.43 21.67 10.86
C SER A 222 -6.99 21.97 12.29
N GLY A 223 -6.21 21.06 12.93
CA GLY A 223 -5.83 21.16 14.33
C GLY A 223 -6.95 20.79 15.31
N ASP A 224 -8.09 20.29 14.84
CA ASP A 224 -9.20 19.87 15.68
C ASP A 224 -8.92 18.48 16.29
N PRO A 225 -8.68 18.38 17.61
CA PRO A 225 -8.33 17.11 18.25
C PRO A 225 -9.50 16.12 18.33
N THR A 226 -10.71 16.53 18.02
CA THR A 226 -11.90 15.67 18.05
C THR A 226 -12.09 14.90 16.75
N LYS A 227 -11.41 15.30 15.68
CA LYS A 227 -11.49 14.66 14.37
C LYS A 227 -10.56 13.46 14.27
N ILE A 228 -11.14 12.34 13.85
CA ILE A 228 -10.38 11.14 13.51
C ILE A 228 -9.91 11.27 12.06
N VAL A 229 -8.61 11.39 11.87
CA VAL A 229 -8.00 11.56 10.54
C VAL A 229 -8.22 10.35 9.64
N LEU A 230 -8.03 9.16 10.20
CA LEU A 230 -8.25 7.90 9.49
C LEU A 230 -8.61 6.81 10.50
N SER A 231 -9.75 6.16 10.27
CA SER A 231 -10.09 4.89 10.88
C SER A 231 -10.36 3.85 9.81
N ARG A 232 -9.78 2.68 9.97
CA ARG A 232 -10.00 1.52 9.09
C ARG A 232 -10.02 0.27 9.94
N GLY A 233 -10.65 -0.77 9.40
CA GLY A 233 -10.71 -2.06 10.09
C GLY A 233 -10.65 -3.23 9.12
N VAL A 234 -10.42 -4.40 9.66
CA VAL A 234 -10.40 -5.66 8.90
C VAL A 234 -11.25 -6.72 9.62
N PRO A 235 -11.79 -7.72 8.88
CA PRO A 235 -12.40 -8.87 9.50
C PRO A 235 -11.43 -9.55 10.49
N ILE A 236 -11.96 -10.08 11.59
CA ILE A 236 -11.13 -10.74 12.61
C ILE A 236 -10.26 -11.85 12.03
N ARG A 237 -10.74 -12.60 11.04
CA ARG A 237 -9.92 -13.58 10.33
C ARG A 237 -8.64 -12.97 9.73
N LYS A 238 -8.72 -11.75 9.19
CA LYS A 238 -7.55 -11.04 8.67
C LYS A 238 -6.71 -10.45 9.79
N LEU A 239 -7.33 -9.94 10.86
CA LEU A 239 -6.61 -9.41 12.01
C LEU A 239 -5.69 -10.48 12.64
N MET A 240 -6.14 -11.73 12.67
CA MET A 240 -5.42 -12.86 13.27
C MET A 240 -4.39 -13.51 12.33
N ASP A 241 -4.16 -12.96 11.14
CA ASP A 241 -3.10 -13.42 10.22
C ASP A 241 -1.72 -13.23 10.89
N GLU A 242 -0.88 -14.27 10.82
CA GLU A 242 0.45 -14.30 11.48
C GLU A 242 1.46 -13.27 10.96
N ASN A 243 1.20 -12.69 9.80
CA ASN A 243 2.04 -11.66 9.19
C ASN A 243 1.65 -10.24 9.60
N ASN A 244 0.54 -10.05 10.29
CA ASN A 244 0.17 -8.75 10.81
C ASN A 244 1.06 -8.37 12.00
N LEU A 245 1.62 -7.15 11.97
CA LEU A 245 2.55 -6.68 12.99
C LEU A 245 2.12 -5.37 13.62
N ILE A 246 2.36 -5.23 14.91
CA ILE A 246 2.54 -3.94 15.59
C ILE A 246 4.04 -3.67 15.51
N ALA A 247 4.45 -2.89 14.51
CA ALA A 247 5.85 -2.69 14.16
C ALA A 247 6.41 -1.43 14.79
N TRP A 248 7.66 -1.49 15.27
CA TRP A 248 8.41 -0.37 15.84
C TRP A 248 9.75 -0.11 15.14
N GLU A 249 10.15 -0.98 14.18
CA GLU A 249 11.31 -0.76 13.31
C GLU A 249 10.95 -1.01 11.86
N MET A 250 11.69 -0.32 11.00
CA MET A 250 11.68 -0.48 9.56
C MET A 250 13.11 -0.54 9.05
N ASN A 251 13.45 -1.59 8.30
CA ASN A 251 14.80 -1.82 7.77
C ASN A 251 15.90 -1.76 8.86
N GLY A 252 15.64 -2.38 10.02
CA GLY A 252 16.55 -2.48 11.15
C GLY A 252 16.79 -1.18 11.93
N LYS A 253 15.94 -0.16 11.74
CA LYS A 253 16.02 1.12 12.45
C LYS A 253 14.65 1.48 13.04
N PRO A 254 14.60 2.30 14.12
CA PRO A 254 13.35 2.86 14.59
C PRO A 254 12.58 3.58 13.47
N LEU A 255 11.26 3.53 13.52
CA LEU A 255 10.42 4.20 12.55
C LEU A 255 10.68 5.71 12.51
N GLU A 256 10.64 6.29 11.31
CA GLU A 256 10.62 7.75 11.13
C GLU A 256 9.19 8.29 11.35
N PRO A 257 8.99 9.56 11.72
CA PRO A 257 7.66 10.15 11.91
C PRO A 257 6.73 9.92 10.72
N MET A 258 7.24 10.14 9.51
CA MET A 258 6.49 9.96 8.26
C MET A 258 6.11 8.50 7.97
N HIS A 259 6.75 7.56 8.64
CA HIS A 259 6.48 6.13 8.51
C HIS A 259 5.78 5.52 9.71
N GLY A 260 5.37 6.33 10.72
CA GLY A 260 4.57 5.92 11.86
C GLY A 260 5.35 5.71 13.16
N PHE A 261 6.38 6.55 13.43
CA PHE A 261 7.05 6.59 14.75
C PHE A 261 6.03 6.87 15.87
N PRO A 262 6.19 6.24 17.04
CA PRO A 262 7.18 5.22 17.39
C PRO A 262 6.71 3.79 17.07
N VAL A 263 5.46 3.61 16.70
CA VAL A 263 4.85 2.29 16.45
C VAL A 263 3.71 2.43 15.45
N ARG A 264 3.57 1.45 14.57
CA ARG A 264 2.48 1.38 13.60
C ARG A 264 1.96 -0.03 13.40
N LEU A 265 0.74 -0.11 12.90
CA LEU A 265 0.16 -1.36 12.44
C LEU A 265 0.62 -1.66 11.00
N ILE A 266 0.93 -2.92 10.69
CA ILE A 266 1.18 -3.44 9.35
C ILE A 266 0.22 -4.59 9.06
N ILE A 267 -0.60 -4.42 8.02
CA ILE A 267 -1.60 -5.41 7.54
C ILE A 267 -1.25 -5.74 6.08
N PRO A 268 -0.34 -6.66 5.83
CA PRO A 268 0.12 -6.97 4.47
C PRO A 268 -0.98 -7.63 3.63
N GLY A 269 -0.88 -7.47 2.30
CA GLY A 269 -1.85 -8.01 1.34
C GLY A 269 -3.18 -7.25 1.29
N TRP A 270 -3.32 -6.18 2.08
CA TRP A 270 -4.44 -5.24 2.08
C TRP A 270 -3.93 -3.83 1.83
N PRO A 271 -4.78 -2.90 1.36
CA PRO A 271 -4.36 -1.51 1.09
C PRO A 271 -3.67 -0.86 2.29
N GLY A 272 -2.64 -0.07 2.04
CA GLY A 272 -1.82 0.58 3.07
C GLY A 272 -2.59 1.47 4.05
N SER A 273 -3.79 1.92 3.68
CA SER A 273 -4.69 2.65 4.59
C SER A 273 -5.15 1.84 5.81
N LEU A 274 -5.03 0.51 5.76
CA LEU A 274 -5.35 -0.40 6.87
C LEU A 274 -4.18 -0.57 7.85
N SER A 275 -2.99 -0.13 7.43
CA SER A 275 -1.77 -0.11 8.24
C SER A 275 -1.65 1.23 8.94
N ALA A 276 -2.45 1.45 10.00
CA ALA A 276 -2.52 2.70 10.76
C ALA A 276 -1.17 3.10 11.37
N LYS A 277 -0.95 4.43 11.45
CA LYS A 277 0.23 5.04 12.06
C LYS A 277 -0.13 5.71 13.38
#